data_c024533cce268c4c4cb8d49213233f87
#
_entry.id   c024533cce268c4c4cb8d49213233f87
#
_cell.length_a   1.000
_cell.length_b   1.000
_cell.length_c   1.000
_cell.angle_alpha   90.00
_cell.angle_beta   90.00
_cell.angle_gamma   90.00
#
_symmetry.space_group_name_H-M   'P 1'
#
loop_
_entity.id
_entity.type
_entity.pdbx_description
1 polymer ?
#
loop_
_entity_poly.entity_id
_entity_poly.type
_entity_poly.pdbx_seq_one_letter_code
_entity_poly.pdbx_strand_id
1 'polypeptide(L)'
;MINISGYDGFTGHMDQRAHNVTAKAGMHGLTKAIAREYGVFGITSNTVAPGAIATKRDPAQYKHVNVEHVLARLAIKHPGEAEDVAEACLYLAADSGKYVTGQVIHVNGGEFMF
;
A
#
# COMPACT_ATOMS: atom_id res chain seq x y z
N MET A 1 -5.58 13.85 -1.45
CA MET A 1 -4.51 13.15 -2.23
C MET A 1 -4.42 11.71 -1.76
N ILE A 2 -4.24 10.75 -2.68
CA ILE A 2 -4.06 9.33 -2.37
C ILE A 2 -2.79 8.85 -3.08
N ASN A 3 -1.84 8.32 -2.32
CA ASN A 3 -0.61 7.71 -2.83
C ASN A 3 -0.74 6.18 -2.79
N ILE A 4 -0.21 5.49 -3.80
CA ILE A 4 -0.13 4.03 -3.80
C ILE A 4 1.30 3.62 -3.50
N SER A 5 1.53 3.10 -2.30
CA SER A 5 2.84 2.62 -1.88
C SER A 5 2.94 1.08 -1.94
N GLY A 6 3.30 0.47 -0.87
CA GLY A 6 3.39 -0.97 -0.66
C GLY A 6 3.96 -1.25 0.72
N TYR A 7 3.81 -2.47 1.19
CA TYR A 7 4.34 -2.88 2.49
C TYR A 7 5.89 -2.82 2.56
N ASP A 8 6.57 -2.85 1.41
CA ASP A 8 8.03 -2.77 1.33
C ASP A 8 8.60 -1.55 2.05
N GLY A 9 7.86 -0.43 2.04
CA GLY A 9 8.24 0.80 2.74
C GLY A 9 8.30 0.69 4.26
N PHE A 10 7.74 -0.37 4.83
CA PHE A 10 7.77 -0.65 6.27
C PHE A 10 8.75 -1.76 6.64
N THR A 11 8.88 -2.76 5.78
CA THR A 11 9.57 -4.00 6.13
C THR A 11 11.02 -4.06 5.66
N GLY A 12 11.36 -3.35 4.58
CA GLY A 12 12.67 -3.48 3.94
C GLY A 12 12.98 -4.90 3.45
N HIS A 13 11.98 -5.74 3.34
CA HIS A 13 12.07 -7.19 3.29
C HIS A 13 12.53 -7.76 1.93
N MET A 14 12.59 -6.94 0.88
CA MET A 14 12.92 -7.44 -0.47
C MET A 14 14.38 -7.17 -0.83
N ASP A 15 15.13 -8.22 -1.10
CA ASP A 15 16.50 -8.15 -1.59
C ASP A 15 16.60 -7.34 -2.90
N GLN A 16 17.66 -6.58 -3.05
CA GLN A 16 18.01 -5.78 -4.23
C GLN A 16 16.96 -4.71 -4.62
N ARG A 17 16.08 -4.29 -3.68
CA ARG A 17 15.05 -3.27 -3.92
C ARG A 17 15.18 -2.03 -3.04
N ALA A 18 16.37 -1.67 -2.61
CA ALA A 18 16.59 -0.49 -1.78
C ALA A 18 15.95 0.78 -2.37
N HIS A 19 16.02 0.96 -3.69
CA HIS A 19 15.39 2.07 -4.39
C HIS A 19 13.85 2.07 -4.25
N ASN A 20 13.23 0.88 -4.35
CA ASN A 20 11.78 0.73 -4.19
C ASN A 20 11.36 0.97 -2.73
N VAL A 21 12.07 0.38 -1.77
CA VAL A 21 11.85 0.58 -0.34
C VAL A 21 11.95 2.07 0.02
N THR A 22 13.01 2.74 -0.44
CA THR A 22 13.20 4.18 -0.21
C THR A 22 12.05 5.00 -0.79
N ALA A 23 11.65 4.74 -2.04
CA ALA A 23 10.53 5.44 -2.67
C ALA A 23 9.22 5.24 -1.92
N LYS A 24 8.91 4.00 -1.51
CA LYS A 24 7.68 3.66 -0.78
C LYS A 24 7.68 4.26 0.63
N ALA A 25 8.79 4.19 1.35
CA ALA A 25 8.93 4.82 2.66
C ALA A 25 8.83 6.36 2.56
N GLY A 26 9.44 6.95 1.52
CA GLY A 26 9.33 8.38 1.25
C GLY A 26 7.89 8.85 1.03
N MET A 27 7.06 8.06 0.35
CA MET A 27 5.63 8.35 0.18
C MET A 27 4.89 8.42 1.52
N HIS A 28 5.24 7.60 2.51
CA HIS A 28 4.62 7.65 3.83
C HIS A 28 4.96 8.97 4.56
N GLY A 29 6.22 9.42 4.45
CA GLY A 29 6.65 10.72 4.98
C GLY A 29 5.94 11.88 4.28
N LEU A 30 5.92 11.88 2.94
CA LEU A 30 5.25 12.89 2.13
C LEU A 30 3.76 12.98 2.45
N THR A 31 3.09 11.86 2.62
CA THR A 31 1.67 11.78 2.98
C THR A 31 1.39 12.51 4.28
N LYS A 32 2.21 12.29 5.31
CA LYS A 32 2.07 12.95 6.62
C LYS A 32 2.36 14.45 6.53
N ALA A 33 3.38 14.84 5.79
CA ALA A 33 3.74 16.24 5.58
C ALA A 33 2.58 17.00 4.92
N ILE A 34 2.07 16.49 3.80
CA ILE A 34 0.95 17.13 3.08
C ILE A 34 -0.32 17.17 3.96
N ALA A 35 -0.63 16.10 4.68
CA ALA A 35 -1.76 16.09 5.61
C ALA A 35 -1.66 17.20 6.64
N ARG A 36 -0.45 17.45 7.16
CA ARG A 36 -0.19 18.47 8.19
C ARG A 36 -0.23 19.88 7.61
N GLU A 37 0.41 20.09 6.45
CA GLU A 37 0.56 21.41 5.85
C GLU A 37 -0.74 21.91 5.19
N TYR A 38 -1.50 21.01 4.56
CA TYR A 38 -2.66 21.37 3.74
C TYR A 38 -4.00 21.01 4.37
N GLY A 39 -4.02 20.37 5.53
CA GLY A 39 -5.25 20.04 6.25
C GLY A 39 -6.10 21.24 6.59
N VAL A 40 -5.50 22.40 6.84
CA VAL A 40 -6.19 23.68 7.11
C VAL A 40 -7.05 24.15 5.92
N PHE A 41 -6.77 23.66 4.71
CA PHE A 41 -7.53 23.95 3.51
C PHE A 41 -8.57 22.86 3.19
N GLY A 42 -8.81 21.91 4.10
CA GLY A 42 -9.72 20.79 3.89
C GLY A 42 -9.16 19.68 2.96
N ILE A 43 -7.84 19.68 2.73
CA ILE A 43 -7.20 18.68 1.89
C ILE A 43 -6.74 17.50 2.75
N THR A 44 -7.23 16.30 2.42
CA THR A 44 -6.72 15.06 3.01
C THR A 44 -5.61 14.45 2.17
N SER A 45 -4.66 13.79 2.82
CA SER A 45 -3.58 13.07 2.19
C SER A 45 -3.38 11.72 2.88
N ASN A 46 -3.52 10.63 2.12
CA ASN A 46 -3.40 9.26 2.63
C ASN A 46 -2.60 8.40 1.67
N THR A 47 -2.13 7.28 2.16
CA THR A 47 -1.47 6.25 1.37
C THR A 47 -2.27 4.95 1.45
N VAL A 48 -2.44 4.27 0.33
CA VAL A 48 -2.86 2.87 0.28
C VAL A 48 -1.61 2.03 0.05
N ALA A 49 -1.42 1.00 0.87
CA ALA A 49 -0.27 0.09 0.81
C ALA A 49 -0.73 -1.34 0.50
N PRO A 50 -0.78 -1.71 -0.80
CA PRO A 50 -1.13 -3.05 -1.21
C PRO A 50 -0.07 -4.08 -0.78
N GLY A 51 -0.52 -5.31 -0.50
CA GLY A 51 0.30 -6.50 -0.33
C GLY A 51 0.34 -7.36 -1.60
N ALA A 52 0.12 -8.65 -1.42
CA ALA A 52 0.04 -9.62 -2.52
C ALA A 52 -1.27 -9.44 -3.30
N ILE A 53 -1.21 -8.71 -4.42
CA ILE A 53 -2.35 -8.46 -5.31
C ILE A 53 -2.16 -9.23 -6.62
N ALA A 54 -3.20 -9.96 -7.03
CA ALA A 54 -3.24 -10.67 -8.31
C ALA A 54 -3.33 -9.65 -9.46
N THR A 55 -2.23 -9.44 -10.14
CA THR A 55 -2.14 -8.56 -11.30
C THR A 55 -1.50 -9.28 -12.47
N LYS A 56 -1.87 -8.91 -13.69
CA LYS A 56 -1.19 -9.40 -14.90
C LYS A 56 0.23 -8.85 -14.92
N ARG A 57 1.19 -9.71 -14.65
CA ARG A 57 2.62 -9.35 -14.61
C ARG A 57 3.38 -10.16 -15.65
N ASP A 58 4.47 -9.59 -16.17
CA ASP A 58 5.40 -10.33 -17.00
C ASP A 58 6.04 -11.46 -16.16
N PRO A 59 5.82 -12.75 -16.53
CA PRO A 59 6.41 -13.87 -15.80
C PRO A 59 7.94 -13.81 -15.70
N ALA A 60 8.60 -13.16 -16.67
CA ALA A 60 10.05 -13.02 -16.69
C ALA A 60 10.58 -12.19 -15.52
N GLN A 61 9.80 -11.23 -15.03
CA GLN A 61 10.17 -10.34 -13.91
C GLN A 61 9.93 -10.98 -12.54
N TYR A 62 9.13 -12.07 -12.50
CA TYR A 62 8.66 -12.68 -11.25
C TYR A 62 9.05 -14.15 -11.09
N LYS A 63 10.03 -14.62 -11.88
CA LYS A 63 10.54 -16.02 -11.85
C LYS A 63 10.99 -16.51 -10.46
N HIS A 64 11.28 -15.58 -9.56
CA HIS A 64 11.80 -15.87 -8.22
C HIS A 64 10.73 -15.78 -7.11
N VAL A 65 9.48 -15.45 -7.44
CA VAL A 65 8.42 -15.35 -6.44
C VAL A 65 7.83 -16.73 -6.18
N ASN A 66 8.08 -17.25 -5.00
CA ASN A 66 7.43 -18.47 -4.52
C ASN A 66 6.02 -18.12 -4.03
N VAL A 67 5.02 -18.45 -4.85
CA VAL A 67 3.60 -18.15 -4.56
C VAL A 67 3.13 -18.85 -3.28
N GLU A 68 3.54 -20.10 -3.04
CA GLU A 68 3.16 -20.83 -1.83
C GLU A 68 3.70 -20.14 -0.57
N HIS A 69 4.94 -19.64 -0.64
CA HIS A 69 5.53 -18.90 0.46
C HIS A 69 4.81 -17.57 0.74
N VAL A 70 4.35 -16.88 -0.31
CA VAL A 70 3.53 -15.66 -0.16
C VAL A 70 2.20 -16.02 0.50
N LEU A 71 1.47 -17.01 -0.01
CA LEU A 71 0.18 -17.42 0.52
C LEU A 71 0.26 -17.93 1.97
N ALA A 72 1.38 -18.56 2.35
CA ALA A 72 1.59 -19.03 3.72
C ALA A 72 1.58 -17.87 4.74
N ARG A 73 2.11 -16.70 4.35
CA ARG A 73 2.16 -15.52 5.22
C ARG A 73 0.84 -14.77 5.32
N LEU A 74 -0.06 -14.89 4.35
CA LEU A 74 -1.35 -14.22 4.36
C LEU A 74 -2.25 -14.77 5.48
N ALA A 75 -2.94 -13.89 6.20
CA ALA A 75 -4.02 -14.30 7.10
C ALA A 75 -5.24 -14.73 6.27
N ILE A 76 -5.59 -13.95 5.25
CA ILE A 76 -6.59 -14.31 4.23
C ILE A 76 -5.88 -15.14 3.15
N LYS A 77 -6.19 -16.42 3.03
CA LYS A 77 -5.42 -17.43 2.28
C LYS A 77 -5.59 -17.37 0.74
N HIS A 78 -5.71 -16.18 0.20
CA HIS A 78 -5.68 -15.90 -1.23
C HIS A 78 -5.12 -14.49 -1.48
N PRO A 79 -4.54 -14.19 -2.65
CA PRO A 79 -4.14 -12.84 -2.99
C PRO A 79 -5.37 -11.94 -3.11
N GLY A 80 -5.19 -10.65 -2.84
CA GLY A 80 -6.20 -9.65 -3.15
C GLY A 80 -6.32 -9.39 -4.65
N GLU A 81 -7.34 -8.66 -5.04
CA GLU A 81 -7.59 -8.21 -6.41
C GLU A 81 -7.33 -6.71 -6.54
N ALA A 82 -7.25 -6.21 -7.76
CA ALA A 82 -7.05 -4.77 -8.00
C ALA A 82 -8.22 -3.95 -7.45
N GLU A 83 -9.40 -4.52 -7.47
CA GLU A 83 -10.64 -3.97 -6.95
C GLU A 83 -10.58 -3.72 -5.44
N ASP A 84 -9.94 -4.59 -4.65
CA ASP A 84 -9.76 -4.39 -3.21
C ASP A 84 -8.97 -3.11 -2.90
N VAL A 85 -7.98 -2.83 -3.73
CA VAL A 85 -7.18 -1.60 -3.63
C VAL A 85 -7.98 -0.39 -4.08
N ALA A 86 -8.76 -0.54 -5.15
CA ALA A 86 -9.61 0.52 -5.69
C ALA A 86 -10.70 0.93 -4.68
N GLU A 87 -11.33 -0.02 -4.00
CA GLU A 87 -12.34 0.25 -2.97
C GLU A 87 -11.76 1.02 -1.78
N ALA A 88 -10.54 0.70 -1.35
CA ALA A 88 -9.86 1.47 -0.32
C ALA A 88 -9.58 2.92 -0.78
N CYS A 89 -9.21 3.11 -2.04
CA CYS A 89 -9.06 4.45 -2.63
C CYS A 89 -10.39 5.19 -2.72
N LEU A 90 -11.46 4.50 -3.12
CA LEU A 90 -12.79 5.07 -3.21
C LEU A 90 -13.30 5.55 -1.84
N TYR A 91 -13.11 4.74 -0.80
CA TYR A 91 -13.41 5.14 0.58
C TYR A 91 -12.70 6.44 0.98
N LEU A 92 -11.40 6.55 0.71
CA LEU A 92 -10.60 7.73 1.03
C LEU A 92 -10.94 8.96 0.18
N ALA A 93 -11.47 8.76 -1.03
CA ALA A 93 -11.85 9.83 -1.95
C ALA A 93 -13.27 10.35 -1.71
N ALA A 94 -14.14 9.54 -1.12
CA ALA A 94 -15.53 9.88 -0.87
C ALA A 94 -15.69 10.67 0.45
N ASP A 95 -16.89 11.18 0.68
CA ASP A 95 -17.24 11.87 1.94
C ASP A 95 -17.06 11.01 3.18
N SER A 96 -17.15 9.68 3.04
CA SER A 96 -16.86 8.71 4.11
C SER A 96 -15.44 8.80 4.64
N GLY A 97 -14.48 9.19 3.80
CA GLY A 97 -13.07 9.37 4.15
C GLY A 97 -12.67 10.79 4.58
N LYS A 98 -13.61 11.74 4.63
CA LYS A 98 -13.32 13.17 4.84
C LYS A 98 -12.55 13.52 6.12
N TYR A 99 -12.57 12.64 7.12
CA TYR A 99 -11.87 12.82 8.39
C TYR A 99 -10.65 11.91 8.55
N VAL A 100 -10.26 11.23 7.45
CA VAL A 100 -9.08 10.36 7.41
C VAL A 100 -7.97 11.09 6.66
N THR A 101 -6.87 11.41 7.36
CA THR A 101 -5.71 12.07 6.76
C THR A 101 -4.42 11.67 7.45
N GLY A 102 -3.31 11.66 6.73
CA GLY A 102 -1.98 11.28 7.21
C GLY A 102 -1.80 9.77 7.44
N GLN A 103 -2.75 8.95 7.01
CA GLN A 103 -2.79 7.52 7.29
C GLN A 103 -2.20 6.67 6.17
N VAL A 104 -1.77 5.46 6.55
CA VAL A 104 -1.46 4.39 5.60
C VAL A 104 -2.46 3.26 5.82
N ILE A 105 -3.26 3.00 4.80
CA ILE A 105 -4.25 1.91 4.80
C ILE A 105 -3.61 0.70 4.14
N HIS A 106 -3.44 -0.36 4.90
CA HIS A 106 -2.91 -1.63 4.41
C HIS A 106 -4.01 -2.48 3.79
N VAL A 107 -3.83 -2.84 2.50
CA VAL A 107 -4.69 -3.75 1.75
C VAL A 107 -3.83 -4.95 1.38
N ASN A 108 -3.55 -5.82 2.35
CA ASN A 108 -2.50 -6.83 2.25
C ASN A 108 -2.91 -8.23 2.75
N GLY A 109 -4.20 -8.48 3.00
CA GLY A 109 -4.68 -9.78 3.47
C GLY A 109 -4.09 -10.24 4.80
N GLY A 110 -3.58 -9.29 5.61
CA GLY A 110 -2.92 -9.56 6.89
C GLY A 110 -1.52 -10.18 6.74
N GLU A 111 -0.85 -9.97 5.60
CA GLU A 111 0.53 -10.43 5.40
C GLU A 111 1.50 -9.76 6.38
N PHE A 112 1.29 -8.49 6.65
CA PHE A 112 2.00 -7.71 7.67
C PHE A 112 1.00 -6.85 8.44
N MET A 113 1.17 -6.79 9.75
CA MET A 113 0.36 -6.01 10.68
C MET A 113 1.27 -5.06 11.46
N PHE A 114 0.99 -3.74 11.38
CA PHE A 114 1.83 -2.68 11.96
C PHE A 114 1.05 -1.87 12.98
#